data_bf7dd26216caa6cde601d105fabeaea1
#
_entry.id   bf7dd26216caa6cde601d105fabeaea1
#
_cell.length_a   1.000
_cell.length_b   1.000
_cell.length_c   1.000
_cell.angle_alpha   90.00
_cell.angle_beta   90.00
_cell.angle_gamma   90.00
#
_symmetry.space_group_name_H-M   'P 1'
#
loop_
_entity.id
_entity.type
_entity.pdbx_description
1 polymer ?
#
loop_
_entity_poly.entity_id
_entity_poly.type
_entity_poly.pdbx_seq_one_letter_code
_entity_poly.pdbx_strand_id
1 'polypeptide(L)'
;MILQLKDGNVKIELYPDVAPNHVERIKTLANNGEYDNVVFHRVIDGFMAQTGDVKFGNSSKDDFNLSRSGMGGSSMPDLKQEFNNLPHERGTLSMARSSDPNSANSQFFI
;
A
#
# COMPACT_ATOMS: atom_id res chain seq x y z
N MET A 1 11.57 1.31 -5.83
CA MET A 1 10.72 0.10 -5.68
C MET A 1 10.13 -0.28 -7.04
N ILE A 2 10.04 -1.55 -7.31
CA ILE A 2 9.43 -2.05 -8.55
C ILE A 2 8.18 -2.84 -8.19
N LEU A 3 7.05 -2.45 -8.77
CA LEU A 3 5.80 -3.17 -8.67
C LEU A 3 5.64 -4.06 -9.89
N GLN A 4 5.77 -5.37 -9.70
CA GLN A 4 5.67 -6.34 -10.79
C GLN A 4 4.22 -6.77 -10.98
N LEU A 5 3.65 -6.39 -12.11
CA LEU A 5 2.27 -6.71 -12.47
C LEU A 5 2.25 -7.69 -13.64
N LYS A 6 1.09 -8.29 -13.87
CA LYS A 6 0.86 -9.22 -15.00
C LYS A 6 1.29 -8.64 -16.34
N ASP A 7 0.99 -7.36 -16.59
CA ASP A 7 1.20 -6.72 -17.88
C ASP A 7 2.49 -5.89 -17.94
N GLY A 8 3.30 -5.90 -16.91
CA GLY A 8 4.58 -5.20 -16.88
C GLY A 8 4.94 -4.68 -15.50
N ASN A 9 6.08 -4.00 -15.43
CA ASN A 9 6.59 -3.44 -14.19
C ASN A 9 6.28 -1.96 -14.09
N VAL A 10 5.93 -1.53 -12.88
CA VAL A 10 5.79 -0.11 -12.54
C VAL A 10 6.96 0.28 -11.64
N LYS A 11 7.73 1.27 -12.06
CA LYS A 11 8.83 1.81 -11.25
C LYS A 11 8.29 2.90 -10.34
N ILE A 12 8.53 2.78 -9.04
CA ILE A 12 8.06 3.72 -8.03
C ILE A 12 9.26 4.38 -7.36
N GLU A 13 9.30 5.71 -7.39
CA GLU A 13 10.27 6.51 -6.65
C GLU A 13 9.68 6.83 -5.28
N LEU A 14 10.43 6.55 -4.22
CA LEU A 14 10.03 6.81 -2.84
C LEU A 14 10.72 8.07 -2.33
N TYR A 15 10.02 8.87 -1.51
CA TYR A 15 10.52 10.15 -1.02
C TYR A 15 10.73 10.10 0.50
N PRO A 16 11.85 9.53 0.98
CA PRO A 16 12.11 9.43 2.42
C PRO A 16 12.26 10.77 3.11
N ASP A 17 12.59 11.83 2.36
CA ASP A 17 12.75 13.18 2.91
C ASP A 17 11.42 13.76 3.40
N VAL A 18 10.31 13.39 2.80
CA VAL A 18 8.98 13.92 3.13
C VAL A 18 8.10 12.96 3.91
N ALA A 19 8.38 11.65 3.85
CA ALA A 19 7.60 10.63 4.54
C ALA A 19 8.53 9.49 5.03
N PRO A 20 9.45 9.77 5.96
CA PRO A 20 10.51 8.84 6.32
C PRO A 20 9.99 7.52 6.89
N ASN A 21 9.01 7.55 7.79
CA ASN A 21 8.49 6.34 8.42
C ASN A 21 7.59 5.54 7.48
N HIS A 22 6.81 6.21 6.66
CA HIS A 22 5.96 5.56 5.66
C HIS A 22 6.81 4.86 4.59
N VAL A 23 7.86 5.52 4.11
CA VAL A 23 8.80 4.93 3.14
C VAL A 23 9.51 3.72 3.75
N GLU A 24 9.98 3.83 4.98
CA GLU A 24 10.65 2.72 5.67
C GLU A 24 9.72 1.51 5.82
N ARG A 25 8.44 1.73 6.14
CA ARG A 25 7.45 0.67 6.25
C ARG A 25 7.25 -0.05 4.91
N ILE A 26 7.06 0.69 3.83
CA ILE A 26 6.91 0.12 2.49
C ILE A 26 8.13 -0.70 2.10
N LYS A 27 9.33 -0.18 2.33
CA LYS A 27 10.57 -0.92 2.05
C LYS A 27 10.69 -2.20 2.86
N THR A 28 10.38 -2.15 4.15
CA THR A 28 10.45 -3.31 5.03
C THR A 28 9.50 -4.40 4.58
N LEU A 29 8.25 -4.06 4.29
CA LEU A 29 7.26 -5.03 3.83
C LEU A 29 7.61 -5.62 2.46
N ALA A 30 8.11 -4.80 1.54
CA ALA A 30 8.54 -5.26 0.22
C ALA A 30 9.74 -6.21 0.32
N ASN A 31 10.74 -5.85 1.12
CA ASN A 31 11.95 -6.67 1.31
C ASN A 31 11.65 -8.00 2.01
N ASN A 32 10.63 -8.02 2.87
CA ASN A 32 10.19 -9.25 3.55
C ASN A 32 9.27 -10.12 2.68
N GLY A 33 8.94 -9.69 1.47
CA GLY A 33 8.04 -10.42 0.58
C GLY A 33 6.57 -10.35 0.98
N GLU A 34 6.19 -9.48 1.89
CA GLU A 34 4.81 -9.42 2.41
C GLU A 34 3.81 -8.84 1.40
N TYR A 35 4.29 -8.08 0.41
CA TYR A 35 3.45 -7.58 -0.69
C TYR A 35 3.29 -8.57 -1.83
N ASP A 36 4.03 -9.68 -1.85
CA ASP A 36 3.94 -10.65 -2.93
C ASP A 36 2.56 -11.30 -2.96
N ASN A 37 1.97 -11.40 -4.15
CA ASN A 37 0.65 -11.99 -4.39
C ASN A 37 -0.50 -11.24 -3.70
N VAL A 38 -0.30 -9.99 -3.30
CA VAL A 38 -1.34 -9.15 -2.71
C VAL A 38 -2.14 -8.48 -3.80
N VAL A 39 -3.46 -8.64 -3.76
CA VAL A 39 -4.36 -8.14 -4.81
C VAL A 39 -4.60 -6.63 -4.72
N PHE A 40 -4.96 -6.03 -5.84
CA PHE A 40 -5.57 -4.71 -5.89
C PHE A 40 -7.06 -4.89 -5.57
N HIS A 41 -7.44 -4.69 -4.32
CA HIS A 41 -8.80 -4.97 -3.85
C HIS A 41 -9.80 -3.85 -4.15
N ARG A 42 -9.33 -2.66 -4.54
CA ARG A 42 -10.19 -1.53 -4.86
C ARG A 42 -9.60 -0.77 -6.04
N VAL A 43 -10.29 -0.80 -7.17
CA VAL A 43 -9.89 -0.07 -8.38
C VAL A 43 -11.10 0.70 -8.87
N ILE A 44 -10.97 2.02 -8.92
CA ILE A 44 -12.03 2.92 -9.39
C ILE A 44 -11.50 3.69 -10.59
N ASP A 45 -12.09 3.45 -11.75
CA ASP A 45 -11.71 4.10 -13.00
C ASP A 45 -11.78 5.63 -12.85
N GLY A 46 -10.74 6.31 -13.31
CA GLY A 46 -10.64 7.77 -13.22
C GLY A 46 -10.36 8.31 -11.81
N PHE A 47 -10.12 7.42 -10.82
CA PHE A 47 -9.84 7.85 -9.44
C PHE A 47 -8.56 7.23 -8.87
N MET A 48 -8.57 5.91 -8.57
CA MET A 48 -7.38 5.31 -7.94
C MET A 48 -7.40 3.78 -8.03
N ALA A 49 -6.24 3.17 -7.73
CA ALA A 49 -6.08 1.74 -7.54
C ALA A 49 -5.42 1.51 -6.17
N GLN A 50 -6.07 0.75 -5.31
CA GLN A 50 -5.62 0.51 -3.94
C GLN A 50 -5.26 -0.96 -3.72
N THR A 51 -4.16 -1.17 -3.02
CA THR A 51 -3.60 -2.49 -2.71
C THR A 51 -2.90 -2.47 -1.35
N GLY A 52 -2.21 -3.55 -1.02
CA GLY A 52 -1.31 -3.58 0.11
C GLY A 52 -1.89 -4.10 1.41
N ASP A 53 -3.05 -4.76 1.39
CA ASP A 53 -3.54 -5.49 2.56
C ASP A 53 -2.77 -6.81 2.68
N VAL A 54 -1.69 -6.79 3.46
CA VAL A 54 -0.81 -7.97 3.60
C VAL A 54 -1.43 -9.07 4.46
N LYS A 55 -2.49 -8.77 5.19
CA LYS A 55 -3.18 -9.75 6.04
C LYS A 55 -4.25 -10.52 5.28
N PHE A 56 -5.15 -9.81 4.60
CA PHE A 56 -6.30 -10.41 3.94
C PHE A 56 -6.24 -10.36 2.42
N GLY A 57 -5.24 -9.70 1.84
CA GLY A 57 -5.13 -9.50 0.41
C GLY A 57 -4.23 -10.47 -0.34
N ASN A 58 -3.58 -11.39 0.34
CA ASN A 58 -2.65 -12.33 -0.30
C ASN A 58 -3.42 -13.48 -0.96
N SER A 59 -3.47 -13.48 -2.29
CA SER A 59 -4.24 -14.44 -3.08
C SER A 59 -3.64 -15.86 -3.07
N SER A 60 -2.40 -16.03 -2.60
CA SER A 60 -1.77 -17.35 -2.50
C SER A 60 -2.13 -18.11 -1.23
N LYS A 61 -2.80 -17.47 -0.26
CA LYS A 61 -3.21 -18.11 0.99
C LYS A 61 -4.49 -18.94 0.79
N ASP A 62 -4.56 -20.09 1.46
CA ASP A 62 -5.70 -21.01 1.36
C ASP A 62 -7.02 -20.39 1.84
N ASP A 63 -6.94 -19.49 2.83
CA ASP A 63 -8.10 -18.81 3.40
C ASP A 63 -8.40 -17.46 2.71
N PHE A 64 -7.79 -17.19 1.57
CA PHE A 64 -8.01 -15.94 0.84
C PHE A 64 -9.51 -15.77 0.50
N ASN A 65 -10.03 -14.59 0.85
CA ASN A 65 -11.40 -14.19 0.55
C ASN A 65 -11.41 -12.71 0.15
N LEU A 66 -11.72 -12.43 -1.11
CA LEU A 66 -11.70 -11.07 -1.64
C LEU A 66 -12.59 -10.10 -0.86
N SER A 67 -13.69 -10.60 -0.27
CA SER A 67 -14.61 -9.75 0.51
C SER A 67 -13.97 -9.17 1.79
N ARG A 68 -12.88 -9.78 2.29
CA ARG A 68 -12.13 -9.28 3.46
C ARG A 68 -10.94 -8.43 3.08
N SER A 69 -10.52 -8.44 1.82
CA SER A 69 -9.38 -7.66 1.35
C SER A 69 -9.65 -6.16 1.53
N GLY A 70 -8.70 -5.45 2.10
CA GLY A 70 -8.84 -4.03 2.43
C GLY A 70 -9.12 -3.77 3.90
N MET A 71 -9.41 -4.81 4.70
CA MET A 71 -9.73 -4.69 6.12
C MET A 71 -8.53 -4.86 7.04
N GLY A 72 -7.39 -5.29 6.51
CA GLY A 72 -6.22 -5.62 7.31
C GLY A 72 -4.97 -4.79 7.00
N GLY A 73 -3.89 -5.15 7.68
CA GLY A 73 -2.58 -4.53 7.53
C GLY A 73 -1.50 -5.46 8.05
N SER A 74 -0.29 -4.95 8.19
CA SER A 74 0.82 -5.71 8.74
C SER A 74 0.68 -5.91 10.25
N SER A 75 1.51 -6.79 10.81
CA SER A 75 1.61 -6.99 12.26
C SER A 75 2.34 -5.85 12.97
N MET A 76 2.93 -4.92 12.21
CA MET A 76 3.61 -3.75 12.76
C MET A 76 2.61 -2.69 13.22
N PRO A 77 2.98 -1.80 14.15
CA PRO A 77 2.07 -0.76 14.63
C PRO A 77 1.70 0.25 13.54
N ASP A 78 0.54 0.88 13.68
CA ASP A 78 0.11 1.93 12.78
C ASP A 78 1.09 3.10 12.78
N LEU A 79 1.14 3.81 11.66
CA LEU A 79 2.06 4.93 11.44
C LEU A 79 1.38 6.26 11.71
N LYS A 80 2.11 7.16 12.36
CA LYS A 80 1.69 8.55 12.48
C LYS A 80 1.70 9.22 11.11
N GLN A 81 0.80 10.20 10.94
CA GLN A 81 0.73 11.01 9.74
C GLN A 81 2.07 11.69 9.44
N GLU A 82 2.41 11.76 8.17
CA GLU A 82 3.58 12.49 7.67
C GLU A 82 3.12 13.40 6.52
N PHE A 83 2.17 14.29 6.80
CA PHE A 83 1.61 15.20 5.81
C PHE A 83 2.68 16.14 5.29
N ASN A 84 2.62 16.45 4.00
CA ASN A 84 3.59 17.30 3.31
C ASN A 84 2.90 18.05 2.18
N ASN A 85 3.66 18.89 1.47
CA ASN A 85 3.13 19.76 0.42
C ASN A 85 3.13 19.14 -0.97
N LEU A 86 3.51 17.86 -1.12
CA LEU A 86 3.46 17.20 -2.42
C LEU A 86 2.00 16.96 -2.83
N PRO A 87 1.60 17.40 -4.03
CA PRO A 87 0.22 17.21 -4.48
C PRO A 87 -0.06 15.75 -4.84
N HIS A 88 -1.30 15.31 -4.61
CA HIS A 88 -1.79 14.01 -5.06
C HIS A 88 -2.23 14.13 -6.52
N GLU A 89 -1.30 13.97 -7.44
CA GLU A 89 -1.52 14.01 -8.87
C GLU A 89 -1.58 12.60 -9.45
N ARG A 90 -1.93 12.48 -10.73
CA ARG A 90 -1.90 11.20 -11.41
C ARG A 90 -0.51 10.56 -11.29
N GLY A 91 -0.48 9.31 -10.84
CA GLY A 91 0.76 8.56 -10.63
C GLY A 91 1.38 8.73 -9.25
N THR A 92 0.81 9.55 -8.37
CA THR A 92 1.29 9.67 -6.99
C THR A 92 0.86 8.46 -6.17
N LEU A 93 1.81 7.85 -5.47
CA LEU A 93 1.54 6.79 -4.50
C LEU A 93 1.34 7.41 -3.12
N SER A 94 0.23 7.10 -2.47
CA SER A 94 -0.10 7.59 -1.13
C SER A 94 -0.53 6.45 -0.23
N MET A 95 -0.21 6.56 1.07
CA MET A 95 -0.65 5.58 2.05
C MET A 95 -2.14 5.71 2.33
N ALA A 96 -2.84 4.59 2.29
CA ALA A 96 -4.24 4.51 2.69
C ALA A 96 -4.34 4.44 4.22
N ARG A 97 -5.39 5.02 4.75
CA ARG A 97 -5.70 5.02 6.18
C ARG A 97 -7.20 5.06 6.41
N SER A 98 -7.63 4.80 7.63
CA SER A 98 -9.01 5.00 8.05
C SER A 98 -9.27 6.50 8.32
N SER A 99 -10.38 6.83 8.98
CA SER A 99 -10.68 8.21 9.39
C SER A 99 -9.66 8.78 10.37
N ASP A 100 -8.96 7.92 11.14
CA ASP A 100 -7.87 8.36 12.02
C ASP A 100 -6.63 8.68 11.18
N PRO A 101 -6.11 9.92 11.23
CA PRO A 101 -4.92 10.30 10.47
C PRO A 101 -3.65 9.52 10.86
N ASN A 102 -3.65 8.86 12.00
CA ASN A 102 -2.52 8.05 12.50
C ASN A 102 -2.79 6.55 12.37
N SER A 103 -3.54 6.13 11.36
CA SER A 103 -3.92 4.73 11.15
C SER A 103 -3.35 4.09 9.88
N ALA A 104 -2.42 4.75 9.19
CA ALA A 104 -1.73 4.14 8.06
C ALA A 104 -0.92 2.93 8.50
N ASN A 105 -0.88 1.90 7.69
CA ASN A 105 -0.15 0.67 8.04
C ASN A 105 0.59 0.08 6.83
N SER A 106 -0.09 -0.61 5.94
CA SER A 106 0.52 -1.29 4.79
C SER A 106 -0.15 -0.96 3.46
N GLN A 107 -1.40 -0.53 3.46
CA GLN A 107 -2.14 -0.27 2.24
C GLN A 107 -1.75 1.06 1.63
N PHE A 108 -1.74 1.08 0.30
CA PHE A 108 -1.46 2.29 -0.46
C PHE A 108 -2.30 2.33 -1.74
N PHE A 109 -2.40 3.51 -2.33
CA PHE A 109 -3.13 3.70 -3.59
C PHE A 109 -2.33 4.58 -4.55
N ILE A 110 -2.63 4.42 -5.81
CA ILE A 110 -2.02 5.17 -6.91
C ILE A 110 -3.14 5.80 -7.75
#